data_e086aa6b8884284c2c1c544ff9992287
#
_entry.id   e086aa6b8884284c2c1c544ff9992287
#
_cell.length_a   1.000
_cell.length_b   1.000
_cell.length_c   1.000
_cell.angle_alpha   90.00
_cell.angle_beta   90.00
_cell.angle_gamma   90.00
#
_symmetry.space_group_name_H-M   'P 1'
#
loop_
_entity.id
_entity.type
_entity.pdbx_description
1 polymer ?
#
loop_
_entity_poly.entity_id
_entity_poly.type
_entity_poly.pdbx_seq_one_letter_code
_entity_poly.pdbx_strand_id
1 'polypeptide(L)'
;MKKLNLFFYGFLFLFVISCNKSEDVQTTTTDPLMPEMKQRAFMGELTSTTCGICGSSGYNNFNLMKKNNSGKIIAIAFHCNFPDDSMDCFSLRYSYESSRDGGSGIPQFFIGDNYLSYNSLQPSIDSILKRSPEAQLKFTAKRSGNDMNITSKIKFFKNISGEYYISFYACENNINGGSTAGTGYKQSSGASDYKHNNVVRASQVLNNAYGEKFSTATTFKVNQLISYNCKITLNPKWNYNNIFVTAVIWKKNPVTTAPCQYVFVNGWDTQVYK
;
A
#
# COMPACT_ATOMS: atom_id res chain seq x y z
N MET A 1 -98.80 19.85 -31.72
CA MET A 1 -97.50 19.40 -32.35
C MET A 1 -96.39 20.36 -31.89
N LYS A 2 -95.65 19.98 -30.86
CA LYS A 2 -94.52 20.74 -30.34
C LYS A 2 -93.27 19.99 -30.64
N LYS A 3 -92.31 20.61 -31.36
CA LYS A 3 -91.01 20.08 -31.69
C LYS A 3 -90.07 20.30 -30.47
N LEU A 4 -89.49 19.20 -29.98
CA LEU A 4 -88.50 19.19 -28.94
C LEU A 4 -87.10 19.26 -29.55
N ASN A 5 -86.37 20.36 -29.33
CA ASN A 5 -85.01 20.47 -29.73
C ASN A 5 -84.12 19.91 -28.65
N LEU A 6 -83.35 18.87 -29.00
CA LEU A 6 -82.34 18.24 -28.12
C LEU A 6 -80.97 18.93 -28.37
N PHE A 7 -80.51 19.67 -27.40
CA PHE A 7 -79.12 20.26 -27.42
C PHE A 7 -78.11 19.25 -26.94
N PHE A 8 -77.27 18.78 -27.82
CA PHE A 8 -76.09 17.93 -27.48
C PHE A 8 -74.92 18.80 -27.01
N TYR A 9 -74.63 18.77 -25.70
CA TYR A 9 -73.41 19.36 -25.15
C TYR A 9 -72.29 18.35 -25.30
N GLY A 10 -71.39 18.61 -26.24
CA GLY A 10 -70.13 17.85 -26.40
C GLY A 10 -69.13 18.27 -25.32
N PHE A 11 -68.86 17.34 -24.41
CA PHE A 11 -67.85 17.52 -23.37
C PHE A 11 -66.50 17.09 -23.95
N LEU A 12 -65.65 18.06 -24.30
CA LEU A 12 -64.28 17.88 -24.80
C LEU A 12 -63.36 17.55 -23.65
N PHE A 13 -63.06 16.26 -23.47
CA PHE A 13 -62.05 15.77 -22.50
C PHE A 13 -60.64 16.04 -23.04
N LEU A 14 -59.98 17.09 -22.51
CA LEU A 14 -58.56 17.32 -22.71
C LEU A 14 -57.77 16.34 -21.87
N PHE A 15 -57.24 15.28 -22.50
CA PHE A 15 -56.23 14.39 -21.89
C PHE A 15 -54.90 15.16 -21.83
N VAL A 16 -54.54 15.64 -20.61
CA VAL A 16 -53.18 16.15 -20.32
C VAL A 16 -52.32 14.90 -20.13
N ILE A 17 -51.53 14.54 -21.16
CA ILE A 17 -50.48 13.53 -21.04
C ILE A 17 -49.34 14.18 -20.27
N SER A 18 -49.28 13.97 -18.95
CA SER A 18 -48.13 14.28 -18.14
C SER A 18 -47.04 13.26 -18.44
N CYS A 19 -46.05 13.63 -19.28
CA CYS A 19 -44.83 12.90 -19.40
C CYS A 19 -44.03 13.06 -18.10
N ASN A 20 -44.19 12.11 -17.17
CA ASN A 20 -43.22 11.91 -16.12
C ASN A 20 -41.90 11.42 -16.77
N LYS A 21 -40.94 12.33 -16.99
CA LYS A 21 -39.55 11.92 -17.15
C LYS A 21 -39.13 11.34 -15.80
N SER A 22 -39.11 10.03 -15.70
CA SER A 22 -38.29 9.34 -14.72
C SER A 22 -36.85 9.70 -15.05
N GLU A 23 -36.25 10.61 -14.29
CA GLU A 23 -34.80 10.74 -14.25
C GLU A 23 -34.29 9.40 -13.71
N ASP A 24 -33.77 8.57 -14.61
CA ASP A 24 -32.91 7.45 -14.24
C ASP A 24 -31.71 8.06 -13.51
N VAL A 25 -31.80 8.10 -12.19
CA VAL A 25 -30.63 8.30 -11.34
C VAL A 25 -29.74 7.09 -11.57
N GLN A 26 -28.88 7.17 -12.58
CA GLN A 26 -27.75 6.28 -12.71
C GLN A 26 -26.91 6.45 -11.45
N THR A 27 -27.18 5.64 -10.45
CA THR A 27 -26.23 5.38 -9.37
C THR A 27 -25.00 4.75 -10.04
N THR A 28 -24.05 5.59 -10.45
CA THR A 28 -22.72 5.15 -10.86
C THR A 28 -22.09 4.53 -9.60
N THR A 29 -22.26 3.23 -9.44
CA THR A 29 -21.50 2.47 -8.45
C THR A 29 -20.04 2.57 -8.86
N THR A 30 -19.32 3.52 -8.26
CA THR A 30 -17.87 3.64 -8.49
C THR A 30 -17.22 2.34 -8.02
N ASP A 31 -16.51 1.69 -8.93
CA ASP A 31 -15.74 0.49 -8.60
C ASP A 31 -14.80 0.78 -7.41
N PRO A 32 -14.99 0.11 -6.25
CA PRO A 32 -14.20 0.40 -5.04
C PRO A 32 -12.70 0.13 -5.23
N LEU A 33 -12.33 -0.64 -6.26
CA LEU A 33 -10.94 -0.92 -6.62
C LEU A 33 -10.38 0.04 -7.67
N MET A 34 -11.12 1.08 -8.08
CA MET A 34 -10.59 2.04 -9.06
C MET A 34 -9.49 2.91 -8.44
N PRO A 35 -8.24 2.84 -8.94
CA PRO A 35 -7.15 3.67 -8.42
C PRO A 35 -7.36 5.15 -8.75
N GLU A 36 -7.13 5.98 -7.74
CA GLU A 36 -7.15 7.45 -7.85
C GLU A 36 -5.78 7.98 -8.27
N MET A 37 -5.74 9.14 -8.94
CA MET A 37 -4.49 9.81 -9.27
C MET A 37 -3.91 10.48 -8.00
N LYS A 38 -3.27 9.68 -7.15
CA LYS A 38 -2.69 10.13 -5.89
C LYS A 38 -1.30 9.55 -5.71
N GLN A 39 -0.30 10.41 -5.50
CA GLN A 39 1.05 9.99 -5.14
C GLN A 39 1.13 9.75 -3.64
N ARG A 40 1.73 8.62 -3.26
CA ARG A 40 2.18 8.34 -1.90
C ARG A 40 3.69 8.17 -1.90
N ALA A 41 4.33 8.34 -0.76
CA ALA A 41 5.74 8.02 -0.60
C ALA A 41 5.88 6.67 0.12
N PHE A 42 7.03 6.03 -0.05
CA PHE A 42 7.38 4.78 0.63
C PHE A 42 8.54 5.05 1.58
N MET A 43 8.44 4.51 2.79
CA MET A 43 9.51 4.50 3.79
C MET A 43 9.76 3.07 4.25
N GLY A 44 10.92 2.54 3.97
CA GLY A 44 11.43 1.28 4.51
C GLY A 44 12.44 1.55 5.63
N GLU A 45 12.34 0.80 6.72
CA GLU A 45 13.34 0.77 7.79
C GLU A 45 13.99 -0.61 7.85
N LEU A 46 15.31 -0.68 7.97
CA LEU A 46 16.02 -1.87 8.43
C LEU A 46 16.30 -1.69 9.92
N THR A 47 15.86 -2.63 10.73
CA THR A 47 15.88 -2.55 12.20
C THR A 47 16.18 -3.92 12.83
N SER A 48 16.36 -3.97 14.14
CA SER A 48 16.49 -5.23 14.90
C SER A 48 16.12 -5.05 16.36
N THR A 49 15.62 -6.10 16.97
CA THR A 49 15.30 -6.14 18.42
C THR A 49 16.54 -5.95 19.29
N THR A 50 17.70 -6.41 18.85
CA THR A 50 18.96 -6.33 19.62
C THR A 50 19.70 -5.01 19.47
N CYS A 51 19.26 -4.14 18.55
CA CYS A 51 19.85 -2.85 18.26
C CYS A 51 19.30 -1.75 19.18
N GLY A 52 20.12 -1.23 20.10
CA GLY A 52 19.69 -0.18 21.04
C GLY A 52 19.33 1.14 20.37
N ILE A 53 20.08 1.56 19.32
CA ILE A 53 19.78 2.77 18.54
C ILE A 53 18.46 2.61 17.78
N CYS A 54 18.16 1.38 17.32
CA CYS A 54 16.88 1.08 16.65
C CYS A 54 15.69 1.26 17.60
N GLY A 55 15.82 0.82 18.85
CA GLY A 55 14.79 0.97 19.88
C GLY A 55 14.63 2.38 20.44
N SER A 56 15.51 3.29 20.13
CA SER A 56 15.52 4.69 20.63
C SER A 56 15.35 5.70 19.47
N SER A 57 16.43 6.19 18.90
CA SER A 57 16.35 7.22 17.84
C SER A 57 15.74 6.70 16.54
N GLY A 58 15.98 5.44 16.16
CA GLY A 58 15.33 4.79 15.00
C GLY A 58 13.82 4.80 15.14
N TYR A 59 13.34 4.22 16.23
CA TYR A 59 11.90 4.19 16.55
C TYR A 59 11.25 5.57 16.56
N ASN A 60 11.92 6.55 17.21
CA ASN A 60 11.38 7.90 17.29
C ASN A 60 11.26 8.56 15.91
N ASN A 61 12.28 8.44 15.06
CA ASN A 61 12.27 8.99 13.70
C ASN A 61 11.23 8.30 12.81
N PHE A 62 11.14 6.97 12.88
CA PHE A 62 10.13 6.20 12.14
C PHE A 62 8.71 6.67 12.49
N ASN A 63 8.39 6.77 13.77
CA ASN A 63 7.07 7.20 14.23
C ASN A 63 6.79 8.67 13.95
N LEU A 64 7.81 9.55 14.06
CA LEU A 64 7.67 10.97 13.70
C LEU A 64 7.30 11.14 12.22
N MET A 65 7.99 10.43 11.32
CA MET A 65 7.67 10.49 9.88
C MET A 65 6.27 9.96 9.61
N LYS A 66 5.86 8.87 10.24
CA LYS A 66 4.48 8.34 10.13
C LYS A 66 3.44 9.35 10.60
N LYS A 67 3.66 9.97 11.74
CA LYS A 67 2.74 10.97 12.32
C LYS A 67 2.60 12.19 11.41
N ASN A 68 3.73 12.75 10.96
CA ASN A 68 3.73 13.95 10.13
C ASN A 68 3.13 13.72 8.73
N ASN A 69 3.16 12.48 8.26
CA ASN A 69 2.74 12.11 6.90
C ASN A 69 1.60 11.09 6.90
N SER A 70 0.74 11.11 7.92
CA SER A 70 -0.39 10.17 8.05
C SER A 70 -1.24 10.13 6.78
N GLY A 71 -1.52 8.93 6.26
CA GLY A 71 -2.28 8.69 5.03
C GLY A 71 -1.57 9.10 3.73
N LYS A 72 -0.32 9.63 3.81
CA LYS A 72 0.48 10.05 2.65
C LYS A 72 1.68 9.13 2.40
N ILE A 73 2.15 8.42 3.41
CA ILE A 73 3.26 7.47 3.27
C ILE A 73 2.81 6.04 3.53
N ILE A 74 3.57 5.13 2.96
CA ILE A 74 3.56 3.71 3.25
C ILE A 74 4.83 3.44 4.02
N ALA A 75 4.72 2.96 5.26
CA ALA A 75 5.86 2.72 6.12
C ALA A 75 5.90 1.25 6.53
N ILE A 76 7.04 0.59 6.34
CA ILE A 76 7.28 -0.79 6.74
C ILE A 76 8.65 -0.95 7.38
N ALA A 77 8.79 -1.91 8.29
CA ALA A 77 10.03 -2.23 8.97
C ALA A 77 10.46 -3.67 8.66
N PHE A 78 11.64 -3.82 8.10
CA PHE A 78 12.29 -5.11 7.90
C PHE A 78 13.21 -5.38 9.09
N HIS A 79 12.90 -6.42 9.86
CA HIS A 79 13.75 -6.87 10.94
C HIS A 79 14.93 -7.69 10.40
N CYS A 80 16.11 -7.44 10.95
CA CYS A 80 17.34 -8.10 10.60
C CYS A 80 17.66 -9.18 11.66
N ASN A 81 18.13 -10.33 11.20
CA ASN A 81 18.66 -11.36 12.09
C ASN A 81 20.01 -10.90 12.69
N PHE A 82 19.93 -10.15 13.76
CA PHE A 82 21.05 -9.90 14.64
C PHE A 82 20.78 -10.65 15.93
N PRO A 83 21.64 -11.55 16.36
CA PRO A 83 21.23 -12.92 16.65
C PRO A 83 19.91 -12.89 17.43
N ASP A 84 18.99 -13.75 17.13
CA ASP A 84 17.74 -14.00 17.87
C ASP A 84 16.57 -12.99 17.65
N ASP A 85 16.52 -12.23 16.54
CA ASP A 85 15.32 -11.47 16.20
C ASP A 85 14.23 -12.39 15.62
N SER A 86 13.19 -12.69 16.42
CA SER A 86 12.09 -13.58 16.03
C SER A 86 11.19 -12.98 14.91
N MET A 87 11.42 -11.75 14.52
CA MET A 87 10.69 -11.06 13.45
C MET A 87 11.49 -10.97 12.15
N ASP A 88 12.68 -11.57 12.11
CA ASP A 88 13.51 -11.54 10.90
C ASP A 88 12.79 -12.13 9.70
N CYS A 89 12.79 -11.40 8.60
CA CYS A 89 12.32 -11.81 7.30
C CYS A 89 13.51 -11.90 6.31
N PHE A 90 14.53 -12.67 6.67
CA PHE A 90 15.87 -12.69 6.06
C PHE A 90 15.87 -12.61 4.54
N SER A 91 15.15 -13.48 3.85
CA SER A 91 15.14 -13.52 2.39
C SER A 91 14.60 -12.23 1.76
N LEU A 92 13.53 -11.65 2.34
CA LEU A 92 12.95 -10.39 1.89
C LEU A 92 13.88 -9.23 2.19
N ARG A 93 14.37 -9.16 3.41
CA ARG A 93 15.32 -8.12 3.85
C ARG A 93 16.57 -8.13 2.99
N TYR A 94 17.19 -9.29 2.82
CA TYR A 94 18.42 -9.42 2.04
C TYR A 94 18.23 -8.99 0.58
N SER A 95 17.14 -9.39 -0.05
CA SER A 95 16.83 -8.97 -1.42
C SER A 95 16.57 -7.45 -1.51
N TYR A 96 15.99 -6.85 -0.47
CA TYR A 96 15.75 -5.42 -0.39
C TYR A 96 17.06 -4.64 -0.23
N GLU A 97 17.90 -5.08 0.71
CA GLU A 97 19.17 -4.45 1.06
C GLU A 97 20.23 -4.58 -0.07
N SER A 98 20.40 -5.79 -0.62
CA SER A 98 21.43 -6.10 -1.61
C SER A 98 21.25 -5.39 -2.96
N SER A 99 20.04 -4.92 -3.25
CA SER A 99 19.77 -4.17 -4.48
C SER A 99 19.85 -2.66 -4.32
N ARG A 100 20.36 -2.16 -3.16
CA ARG A 100 20.44 -0.75 -2.82
C ARG A 100 21.85 -0.41 -2.35
N ASP A 101 22.26 0.79 -2.70
CA ASP A 101 23.49 1.36 -2.18
C ASP A 101 23.19 1.97 -0.80
N GLY A 102 23.26 1.14 0.23
CA GLY A 102 23.07 1.53 1.62
C GLY A 102 24.34 1.36 2.43
N GLY A 103 24.53 2.19 3.44
CA GLY A 103 25.65 2.07 4.40
C GLY A 103 25.60 0.75 5.18
N SER A 104 26.65 0.45 5.91
CA SER A 104 26.66 -0.67 6.87
C SER A 104 25.99 -0.28 8.19
N GLY A 105 25.34 -1.26 8.84
CA GLY A 105 24.71 -1.09 10.14
C GLY A 105 23.22 -0.75 10.08
N ILE A 106 22.59 -0.72 11.24
CA ILE A 106 21.18 -0.39 11.45
C ILE A 106 21.03 0.59 12.62
N PRO A 107 19.96 1.41 12.68
CA PRO A 107 18.84 1.45 11.74
C PRO A 107 19.20 2.15 10.43
N GLN A 108 18.64 1.67 9.32
CA GLN A 108 18.73 2.33 8.01
C GLN A 108 17.34 2.74 7.54
N PHE A 109 17.25 3.89 6.86
CA PHE A 109 16.02 4.38 6.27
C PHE A 109 16.14 4.52 4.77
N PHE A 110 15.11 4.11 4.07
CA PHE A 110 14.97 4.26 2.64
C PHE A 110 13.68 5.01 2.33
N ILE A 111 13.78 6.11 1.61
CA ILE A 111 12.62 6.84 1.11
C ILE A 111 12.53 6.60 -0.40
N GLY A 112 11.46 5.89 -0.82
CA GLY A 112 11.39 5.35 -2.17
C GLY A 112 12.49 4.32 -2.39
N ASP A 113 13.46 4.68 -3.23
CA ASP A 113 14.60 3.86 -3.64
C ASP A 113 15.95 4.34 -3.08
N ASN A 114 15.95 5.41 -2.30
CA ASN A 114 17.20 6.03 -1.81
C ASN A 114 17.42 5.75 -0.32
N TYR A 115 18.65 5.37 0.02
CA TYR A 115 19.13 5.38 1.40
C TYR A 115 19.36 6.83 1.88
N LEU A 116 18.91 7.13 3.09
CA LEU A 116 18.97 8.49 3.62
C LEU A 116 19.35 8.54 5.10
N SER A 117 20.07 9.59 5.46
CA SER A 117 20.24 9.97 6.86
C SER A 117 18.95 10.55 7.46
N TYR A 118 18.83 10.57 8.77
CA TYR A 118 17.66 11.07 9.50
C TYR A 118 17.23 12.49 9.10
N ASN A 119 18.19 13.39 8.86
CA ASN A 119 17.92 14.79 8.53
C ASN A 119 17.30 14.97 7.13
N SER A 120 17.41 13.97 6.27
CA SER A 120 16.92 14.03 4.88
C SER A 120 15.59 13.32 4.67
N LEU A 121 15.01 12.69 5.69
CA LEU A 121 13.79 11.87 5.53
C LEU A 121 12.60 12.71 5.08
N GLN A 122 12.24 13.78 5.82
CA GLN A 122 11.07 14.59 5.49
C GLN A 122 11.22 15.30 4.13
N PRO A 123 12.34 15.97 3.80
CA PRO A 123 12.52 16.57 2.47
C PRO A 123 12.38 15.57 1.32
N SER A 124 12.83 14.34 1.50
CA SER A 124 12.71 13.29 0.48
C SER A 124 11.29 12.79 0.33
N ILE A 125 10.56 12.62 1.44
CA ILE A 125 9.13 12.31 1.42
C ILE A 125 8.38 13.41 0.66
N ASP A 126 8.62 14.69 0.98
CA ASP A 126 7.98 15.83 0.33
C ASP A 126 8.27 15.88 -1.16
N SER A 127 9.50 15.55 -1.55
CA SER A 127 9.90 15.47 -2.96
C SER A 127 9.10 14.41 -3.73
N ILE A 128 8.94 13.21 -3.14
CA ILE A 128 8.15 12.14 -3.75
C ILE A 128 6.68 12.52 -3.84
N LEU A 129 6.12 13.10 -2.78
CA LEU A 129 4.70 13.49 -2.74
C LEU A 129 4.33 14.56 -3.78
N LYS A 130 5.31 15.35 -4.25
CA LYS A 130 5.13 16.35 -5.32
C LYS A 130 5.17 15.75 -6.73
N ARG A 131 5.58 14.48 -6.88
CA ARG A 131 5.63 13.83 -8.20
C ARG A 131 4.22 13.65 -8.76
N SER A 132 4.04 13.84 -10.06
CA SER A 132 2.82 13.41 -10.74
C SER A 132 2.82 11.89 -10.88
N PRO A 133 1.80 11.17 -10.39
CA PRO A 133 1.80 9.71 -10.40
C PRO A 133 1.92 9.14 -11.81
N GLU A 134 2.79 8.16 -12.00
CA GLU A 134 2.84 7.36 -13.23
C GLU A 134 1.77 6.28 -13.22
N ALA A 135 1.64 5.61 -12.10
CA ALA A 135 0.65 4.58 -11.83
C ALA A 135 0.22 4.62 -10.37
N GLN A 136 -0.93 4.05 -10.09
CA GLN A 136 -1.42 3.79 -8.74
C GLN A 136 -2.17 2.47 -8.73
N LEU A 137 -2.27 1.85 -7.55
CA LEU A 137 -3.06 0.66 -7.33
C LEU A 137 -4.06 0.87 -6.20
N LYS A 138 -5.15 0.11 -6.26
CA LYS A 138 -6.03 -0.20 -5.13
C LYS A 138 -6.21 -1.71 -5.04
N PHE A 139 -6.43 -2.20 -3.84
CA PHE A 139 -6.66 -3.62 -3.62
C PHE A 139 -7.56 -3.88 -2.42
N THR A 140 -8.11 -5.07 -2.39
CA THR A 140 -8.72 -5.68 -1.20
C THR A 140 -7.89 -6.87 -0.77
N ALA A 141 -7.81 -7.10 0.54
CA ALA A 141 -7.17 -8.26 1.13
C ALA A 141 -8.18 -8.96 2.04
N LYS A 142 -8.48 -10.23 1.73
CA LYS A 142 -9.45 -11.04 2.47
C LYS A 142 -8.79 -12.32 2.98
N ARG A 143 -8.85 -12.54 4.29
CA ARG A 143 -8.31 -13.75 4.92
C ARG A 143 -9.24 -14.94 4.73
N SER A 144 -8.67 -16.10 4.40
CA SER A 144 -9.31 -17.40 4.39
C SER A 144 -8.35 -18.44 4.96
N GLY A 145 -8.63 -18.94 6.16
CA GLY A 145 -7.68 -19.77 6.90
C GLY A 145 -6.38 -19.01 7.19
N ASN A 146 -5.27 -19.57 6.74
CA ASN A 146 -3.95 -18.94 6.85
C ASN A 146 -3.57 -18.10 5.63
N ASP A 147 -4.43 -18.03 4.61
CA ASP A 147 -4.13 -17.28 3.41
C ASP A 147 -4.79 -15.90 3.40
N MET A 148 -4.03 -14.88 3.02
CA MET A 148 -4.50 -13.56 2.69
C MET A 148 -4.64 -13.46 1.17
N ASN A 149 -5.87 -13.53 0.67
CA ASN A 149 -6.17 -13.42 -0.76
C ASN A 149 -6.30 -11.95 -1.16
N ILE A 150 -5.57 -11.54 -2.17
CA ILE A 150 -5.45 -10.17 -2.62
C ILE A 150 -6.00 -10.04 -4.03
N THR A 151 -6.91 -9.10 -4.23
CA THR A 151 -7.44 -8.70 -5.53
C THR A 151 -7.13 -7.23 -5.74
N SER A 152 -6.44 -6.90 -6.83
CA SER A 152 -5.97 -5.54 -7.09
C SER A 152 -6.24 -5.07 -8.51
N LYS A 153 -6.30 -3.74 -8.67
CA LYS A 153 -6.27 -3.05 -9.96
C LYS A 153 -5.15 -2.01 -9.93
N ILE A 154 -4.40 -1.96 -11.02
CA ILE A 154 -3.34 -0.97 -11.27
C ILE A 154 -3.81 -0.09 -12.43
N LYS A 155 -3.77 1.23 -12.27
CA LYS A 155 -4.09 2.21 -13.31
C LYS A 155 -2.87 3.05 -13.65
N PHE A 156 -2.59 3.20 -14.94
CA PHE A 156 -1.55 4.08 -15.44
C PHE A 156 -2.14 5.45 -15.78
N PHE A 157 -1.44 6.52 -15.40
CA PHE A 157 -1.89 7.90 -15.62
C PHE A 157 -1.10 8.63 -16.69
N LYS A 158 -0.10 7.95 -17.28
CA LYS A 158 0.75 8.45 -18.37
C LYS A 158 1.00 7.36 -19.38
N ASN A 159 1.39 7.76 -20.59
CA ASN A 159 2.02 6.84 -21.55
C ASN A 159 3.46 6.62 -21.11
N ILE A 160 3.81 5.39 -20.74
CA ILE A 160 5.12 5.05 -20.18
C ILE A 160 5.61 3.71 -20.72
N SER A 161 6.92 3.49 -20.58
CA SER A 161 7.56 2.21 -20.90
C SER A 161 8.48 1.76 -19.77
N GLY A 162 8.74 0.47 -19.72
CA GLY A 162 9.60 -0.19 -18.74
C GLY A 162 8.99 -1.48 -18.20
N GLU A 163 9.77 -2.18 -17.39
CA GLU A 163 9.30 -3.36 -16.66
C GLU A 163 8.82 -2.94 -15.27
N TYR A 164 7.57 -3.30 -14.94
CA TYR A 164 6.94 -2.96 -13.68
C TYR A 164 6.69 -4.20 -12.85
N TYR A 165 6.98 -4.07 -11.56
CA TYR A 165 6.87 -5.11 -10.55
C TYR A 165 5.91 -4.64 -9.45
N ILE A 166 5.30 -5.60 -8.77
CA ILE A 166 4.44 -5.34 -7.62
C ILE A 166 4.82 -6.25 -6.47
N SER A 167 4.98 -5.67 -5.30
CA SER A 167 5.14 -6.39 -4.05
C SER A 167 3.95 -6.14 -3.13
N PHE A 168 3.47 -7.22 -2.50
CA PHE A 168 2.54 -7.15 -1.39
C PHE A 168 3.20 -7.70 -0.15
N TYR A 169 3.13 -6.97 0.95
CA TYR A 169 3.66 -7.37 2.24
C TYR A 169 2.53 -7.48 3.25
N ALA A 170 2.48 -8.60 3.96
CA ALA A 170 1.73 -8.71 5.21
C ALA A 170 2.57 -8.11 6.32
N CYS A 171 2.07 -7.04 6.93
CA CYS A 171 2.73 -6.33 8.01
C CYS A 171 1.94 -6.49 9.31
N GLU A 172 2.62 -6.64 10.44
CA GLU A 172 2.00 -6.78 11.76
C GLU A 172 2.29 -5.57 12.63
N ASN A 173 1.25 -5.09 13.29
CA ASN A 173 1.32 -4.02 14.29
C ASN A 173 1.20 -4.59 15.70
N ASN A 174 1.55 -3.78 16.69
CA ASN A 174 1.29 -4.03 18.11
C ASN A 174 1.94 -5.31 18.65
N ILE A 175 3.09 -5.72 18.11
CA ILE A 175 3.86 -6.84 18.64
C ILE A 175 4.54 -6.37 19.92
N ASN A 176 4.39 -7.13 21.02
CA ASN A 176 5.00 -6.78 22.29
C ASN A 176 6.53 -6.85 22.22
N GLY A 177 7.20 -5.73 22.40
CA GLY A 177 8.65 -5.58 22.45
C GLY A 177 9.17 -5.02 23.78
N GLY A 178 8.28 -4.78 24.74
CA GLY A 178 8.60 -4.22 26.04
C GLY A 178 9.14 -5.23 27.05
N SER A 179 9.09 -4.88 28.33
CA SER A 179 9.69 -5.67 29.43
C SER A 179 9.12 -7.09 29.57
N THR A 180 7.88 -7.32 29.15
CA THR A 180 7.19 -8.62 29.19
C THR A 180 7.24 -9.39 27.87
N ALA A 181 8.01 -8.92 26.90
CA ALA A 181 8.16 -9.60 25.62
C ALA A 181 8.94 -10.91 25.78
N GLY A 182 8.56 -11.93 24.98
CA GLY A 182 9.32 -13.18 24.90
C GLY A 182 10.70 -12.98 24.26
N THR A 183 11.55 -14.00 24.40
CA THR A 183 12.89 -14.02 23.78
C THR A 183 12.78 -13.75 22.26
N GLY A 184 13.67 -12.91 21.76
CA GLY A 184 13.72 -12.51 20.34
C GLY A 184 12.70 -11.44 19.92
N TYR A 185 11.81 -11.01 20.83
CA TYR A 185 10.87 -9.89 20.59
C TYR A 185 11.21 -8.65 21.41
N LYS A 186 11.94 -8.80 22.51
CA LYS A 186 12.27 -7.69 23.41
C LYS A 186 13.22 -6.70 22.73
N GLN A 187 12.78 -5.45 22.62
CA GLN A 187 13.58 -4.39 22.00
C GLN A 187 14.66 -3.87 22.96
N SER A 188 15.91 -3.91 22.54
CA SER A 188 17.03 -3.25 23.24
C SER A 188 16.79 -1.73 23.27
N SER A 189 16.98 -1.13 24.46
CA SER A 189 16.70 0.29 24.71
C SER A 189 15.27 0.75 24.43
N GLY A 190 14.32 -0.19 24.26
CA GLY A 190 12.90 0.10 24.17
C GLY A 190 12.29 0.39 25.55
N ALA A 191 11.22 1.21 25.57
CA ALA A 191 10.42 1.43 26.78
C ALA A 191 9.79 0.13 27.28
N SER A 192 9.34 0.09 28.56
CA SER A 192 8.73 -1.11 29.14
C SER A 192 7.45 -1.58 28.42
N ASP A 193 6.76 -0.67 27.77
CA ASP A 193 5.54 -0.88 26.98
C ASP A 193 5.78 -0.83 25.46
N TYR A 194 7.04 -0.92 25.02
CA TYR A 194 7.42 -0.83 23.60
C TYR A 194 6.59 -1.79 22.72
N LYS A 195 6.15 -1.27 21.57
CA LYS A 195 5.43 -2.05 20.55
C LYS A 195 6.13 -1.93 19.21
N HIS A 196 6.44 -3.07 18.62
CA HIS A 196 6.85 -3.09 17.21
C HIS A 196 5.62 -2.90 16.33
N ASN A 197 5.74 -2.03 15.35
CA ASN A 197 4.69 -1.72 14.40
C ASN A 197 5.22 -1.73 12.97
N ASN A 198 4.34 -1.99 12.03
CA ASN A 198 4.67 -2.02 10.59
C ASN A 198 5.70 -3.11 10.22
N VAL A 199 5.82 -4.15 11.05
CA VAL A 199 6.80 -5.22 10.87
C VAL A 199 6.42 -6.08 9.67
N VAL A 200 7.28 -6.17 8.67
CA VAL A 200 7.11 -7.09 7.54
C VAL A 200 7.24 -8.51 8.02
N ARG A 201 6.19 -9.32 7.80
CA ARG A 201 6.14 -10.72 8.24
C ARG A 201 6.22 -11.70 7.07
N ALA A 202 5.59 -11.38 5.96
CA ALA A 202 5.56 -12.20 4.74
C ALA A 202 5.28 -11.35 3.51
N SER A 203 5.49 -11.95 2.34
CA SER A 203 5.19 -11.38 1.03
C SER A 203 4.64 -12.47 0.11
N GLN A 204 3.99 -12.10 -1.00
CA GLN A 204 3.57 -13.04 -2.03
C GLN A 204 4.75 -13.74 -2.71
N VAL A 205 5.95 -13.14 -2.69
CA VAL A 205 7.19 -13.71 -3.20
C VAL A 205 8.22 -13.74 -2.08
N LEU A 206 8.58 -14.93 -1.62
CA LEU A 206 9.39 -15.11 -0.41
C LEU A 206 10.83 -14.59 -0.53
N ASN A 207 11.39 -14.60 -1.73
CA ASN A 207 12.82 -14.32 -1.96
C ASN A 207 13.07 -13.01 -2.71
N ASN A 208 12.04 -12.21 -2.95
CA ASN A 208 12.16 -10.95 -3.67
C ASN A 208 11.29 -9.87 -3.05
N ALA A 209 11.91 -8.90 -2.42
CA ALA A 209 11.20 -7.76 -1.82
C ALA A 209 10.50 -6.87 -2.85
N TYR A 210 10.92 -6.91 -4.11
CA TYR A 210 10.28 -6.16 -5.19
C TYR A 210 9.10 -6.90 -5.80
N GLY A 211 8.82 -8.12 -5.30
CA GLY A 211 7.70 -8.92 -5.76
C GLY A 211 7.95 -9.51 -7.14
N GLU A 212 6.97 -9.47 -7.98
CA GLU A 212 7.02 -10.04 -9.32
C GLU A 212 6.47 -9.09 -10.39
N LYS A 213 6.81 -9.37 -11.63
CA LYS A 213 6.35 -8.63 -12.79
C LYS A 213 4.85 -8.86 -12.99
N PHE A 214 4.04 -7.82 -12.89
CA PHE A 214 2.58 -7.97 -12.99
C PHE A 214 2.04 -7.91 -14.42
N SER A 215 2.90 -7.69 -15.41
CA SER A 215 2.53 -7.70 -16.83
C SER A 215 3.73 -8.09 -17.69
N THR A 216 3.50 -8.83 -18.75
CA THR A 216 4.50 -9.10 -19.80
C THR A 216 4.72 -7.90 -20.73
N ALA A 217 3.74 -6.98 -20.80
CA ALA A 217 3.87 -5.74 -21.55
C ALA A 217 4.95 -4.84 -20.94
N THR A 218 5.66 -4.12 -21.80
CA THR A 218 6.67 -3.13 -21.43
C THR A 218 6.28 -1.71 -21.83
N THR A 219 5.09 -1.52 -22.41
CA THR A 219 4.52 -0.21 -22.76
C THR A 219 3.09 -0.14 -22.24
N PHE A 220 2.74 0.97 -21.63
CA PHE A 220 1.45 1.20 -21.02
C PHE A 220 0.88 2.54 -21.47
N LYS A 221 -0.42 2.57 -21.72
CA LYS A 221 -1.15 3.78 -22.14
C LYS A 221 -1.81 4.46 -20.94
N VAL A 222 -2.02 5.76 -21.06
CA VAL A 222 -2.84 6.52 -20.12
C VAL A 222 -4.22 5.85 -19.97
N ASN A 223 -4.71 5.77 -18.73
CA ASN A 223 -5.95 5.09 -18.34
C ASN A 223 -5.98 3.56 -18.51
N GLN A 224 -4.88 2.94 -18.92
CA GLN A 224 -4.81 1.48 -18.94
C GLN A 224 -4.97 0.92 -17.54
N LEU A 225 -5.84 -0.10 -17.43
CA LEU A 225 -6.10 -0.86 -16.20
C LEU A 225 -5.52 -2.26 -16.34
N ILE A 226 -4.86 -2.73 -15.28
CA ILE A 226 -4.38 -4.11 -15.16
C ILE A 226 -4.93 -4.68 -13.86
N SER A 227 -5.55 -5.86 -13.93
CA SER A 227 -5.92 -6.64 -12.75
C SER A 227 -4.79 -7.58 -12.39
N TYR A 228 -4.48 -7.66 -11.09
CA TYR A 228 -3.48 -8.58 -10.58
C TYR A 228 -3.98 -9.17 -9.25
N ASN A 229 -3.90 -10.50 -9.12
CA ASN A 229 -4.35 -11.23 -7.93
C ASN A 229 -3.20 -12.09 -7.42
N CYS A 230 -3.06 -12.14 -6.11
CA CYS A 230 -2.06 -12.99 -5.47
C CYS A 230 -2.53 -13.44 -4.09
N LYS A 231 -1.66 -14.20 -3.42
CA LYS A 231 -1.91 -14.76 -2.09
C LYS A 231 -0.65 -14.64 -1.25
N ILE A 232 -0.83 -14.30 0.04
CA ILE A 232 0.23 -14.36 1.05
C ILE A 232 -0.19 -15.39 2.09
N THR A 233 0.65 -16.39 2.35
CA THR A 233 0.42 -17.34 3.43
C THR A 233 0.96 -16.78 4.74
N LEU A 234 0.10 -16.72 5.74
CA LEU A 234 0.40 -16.18 7.07
C LEU A 234 0.74 -17.31 8.03
N ASN A 235 1.65 -17.06 8.95
CA ASN A 235 1.93 -18.00 10.02
C ASN A 235 0.78 -17.97 11.05
N PRO A 236 0.23 -19.14 11.46
CA PRO A 236 -0.88 -19.20 12.41
C PRO A 236 -0.55 -18.67 13.82
N LYS A 237 0.72 -18.47 14.13
CA LYS A 237 1.16 -17.88 15.42
C LYS A 237 1.06 -16.35 15.46
N TRP A 238 0.82 -15.68 14.32
CA TRP A 238 0.70 -14.21 14.30
C TRP A 238 -0.70 -13.76 14.71
N ASN A 239 -0.79 -12.55 15.25
CA ASN A 239 -2.08 -11.96 15.59
C ASN A 239 -2.73 -11.36 14.33
N TYR A 240 -3.63 -12.11 13.72
CA TYR A 240 -4.29 -11.71 12.48
C TYR A 240 -5.07 -10.39 12.56
N ASN A 241 -5.54 -10.00 13.75
CA ASN A 241 -6.24 -8.73 13.95
C ASN A 241 -5.29 -7.52 13.83
N ASN A 242 -4.00 -7.76 13.95
CA ASN A 242 -2.96 -6.74 13.83
C ASN A 242 -2.28 -6.75 12.44
N ILE A 243 -2.68 -7.68 11.55
CA ILE A 243 -2.14 -7.77 10.19
C ILE A 243 -2.85 -6.80 9.28
N PHE A 244 -2.09 -6.02 8.55
CA PHE A 244 -2.52 -5.25 7.39
C PHE A 244 -1.65 -5.58 6.19
N VAL A 245 -2.12 -5.25 4.99
CA VAL A 245 -1.37 -5.48 3.75
C VAL A 245 -0.91 -4.16 3.17
N THR A 246 0.33 -4.14 2.75
CA THR A 246 0.96 -3.02 2.03
C THR A 246 1.33 -3.49 0.63
N ALA A 247 1.10 -2.65 -0.37
CA ALA A 247 1.49 -2.90 -1.76
C ALA A 247 2.37 -1.77 -2.29
N VAL A 248 3.40 -2.13 -3.05
CA VAL A 248 4.33 -1.19 -3.68
C VAL A 248 4.52 -1.54 -5.14
N ILE A 249 4.42 -0.53 -6.01
CA ILE A 249 4.78 -0.63 -7.43
C ILE A 249 6.22 -0.18 -7.59
N TRP A 250 7.01 -1.02 -8.23
CA TRP A 250 8.40 -0.78 -8.57
C TRP A 250 8.57 -0.77 -10.09
N LYS A 251 9.50 0.01 -10.58
CA LYS A 251 9.95 -0.02 -11.96
C LYS A 251 11.39 -0.50 -11.98
N LYS A 252 11.71 -1.52 -12.80
CA LYS A 252 13.07 -1.98 -12.95
C LYS A 252 13.91 -0.88 -13.59
N ASN A 253 15.06 -0.59 -12.99
CA ASN A 253 16.00 0.36 -13.56
C ASN A 253 16.64 -0.26 -14.81
N PRO A 254 16.58 0.40 -15.97
CA PRO A 254 17.22 -0.14 -17.18
C PRO A 254 18.76 -0.11 -17.09
N VAL A 255 19.32 0.69 -16.21
CA VAL A 255 20.78 0.77 -15.98
C VAL A 255 21.17 -0.29 -14.96
N THR A 256 21.76 -1.38 -15.43
CA THR A 256 22.14 -2.54 -14.61
C THR A 256 23.25 -2.27 -13.58
N THR A 257 24.04 -1.21 -13.80
CA THR A 257 25.09 -0.76 -12.89
C THR A 257 24.62 0.30 -11.90
N ALA A 258 23.35 0.68 -11.94
CA ALA A 258 22.80 1.63 -10.99
C ALA A 258 22.80 1.05 -9.58
N PRO A 259 23.06 1.87 -8.55
CA PRO A 259 23.05 1.42 -7.16
C PRO A 259 21.68 0.90 -6.73
N CYS A 260 20.60 1.36 -7.37
CA CYS A 260 19.23 0.90 -7.15
C CYS A 260 18.71 0.15 -8.37
N GLN A 261 18.51 -1.16 -8.25
CA GLN A 261 17.96 -1.98 -9.34
C GLN A 261 16.48 -1.71 -9.62
N TYR A 262 15.76 -1.18 -8.63
CA TYR A 262 14.32 -0.89 -8.73
C TYR A 262 14.02 0.51 -8.21
N VAL A 263 13.26 1.26 -8.98
CA VAL A 263 12.82 2.62 -8.65
C VAL A 263 11.38 2.58 -8.12
N PHE A 264 11.14 3.29 -7.03
CA PHE A 264 9.81 3.42 -6.46
C PHE A 264 8.87 4.22 -7.39
N VAL A 265 7.69 3.68 -7.64
CA VAL A 265 6.65 4.34 -8.43
C VAL A 265 5.55 4.89 -7.54
N ASN A 266 4.86 4.02 -6.84
CA ASN A 266 3.74 4.37 -5.95
C ASN A 266 3.36 3.17 -5.07
N GLY A 267 2.35 3.33 -4.21
CA GLY A 267 1.86 2.21 -3.42
C GLY A 267 0.56 2.51 -2.69
N TRP A 268 0.04 1.49 -2.01
CA TRP A 268 -1.18 1.52 -1.23
C TRP A 268 -1.09 0.58 -0.03
N ASP A 269 -1.88 0.83 1.01
CA ASP A 269 -2.03 -0.08 2.14
C ASP A 269 -3.48 -0.14 2.63
N THR A 270 -3.79 -1.17 3.40
CA THR A 270 -5.08 -1.33 4.08
C THR A 270 -5.05 -0.84 5.52
N GLN A 271 -3.98 -0.16 5.95
CA GLN A 271 -3.87 0.36 7.30
C GLN A 271 -4.91 1.46 7.53
N VAL A 272 -5.64 1.35 8.64
CA VAL A 272 -6.55 2.40 9.09
C VAL A 272 -5.72 3.45 9.83
N TYR A 273 -5.61 4.62 9.26
CA TYR A 273 -4.99 5.78 9.91
C TYR A 273 -6.03 6.43 10.82
N LYS A 274 -5.82 6.36 12.13
CA LYS A 274 -6.62 7.03 13.15
C LYS A 274 -6.06 8.42 13.44
#